data_5c45bafa3638182b9256dbae676af9f3
#
_entry.id   5c45bafa3638182b9256dbae676af9f3
#
_cell.length_a   1.000
_cell.length_b   1.000
_cell.length_c   1.000
_cell.angle_alpha   90.00
_cell.angle_beta   90.00
_cell.angle_gamma   90.00
#
_symmetry.space_group_name_H-M   'P 1'
#
loop_
_entity.id
_entity.type
_entity.pdbx_description
1 polymer ?
#
loop_
_entity_poly.entity_id
_entity_poly.type
_entity_poly.pdbx_seq_one_letter_code
_entity_poly.pdbx_strand_id
1 'polypeptide(L)' 'MPRYFFSIQAPDEEARAEYAAELKDDAAALAYACEIVREQCKSLTGLNSQVMVRDETRPRVFSIPFLAACA' A
#
# COMPACT_ATOMS: atom_id res chain seq x y z
N MET A 1 13.46 0.18 14.32
CA MET A 1 12.79 -0.31 13.12
C MET A 1 12.27 0.87 12.32
N PRO A 2 12.41 0.85 11.00
CA PRO A 2 11.92 1.97 10.21
C PRO A 2 10.40 2.03 10.23
N ARG A 3 9.89 3.24 10.11
CA ARG A 3 8.45 3.45 10.00
C ARG A 3 8.07 3.57 8.52
N TYR A 4 7.12 2.77 8.11
CA TYR A 4 6.62 2.76 6.75
C TYR A 4 5.23 3.38 6.70
N PHE A 5 4.93 4.03 5.59
CA PHE A 5 3.64 4.67 5.34
C PHE A 5 3.04 4.07 4.08
N PHE A 6 1.78 3.72 4.17
CA PHE A 6 1.06 3.05 3.09
C PHE A 6 -0.15 3.90 2.71
N SER A 7 -0.20 4.34 1.48
CA SER A 7 -1.32 5.15 0.99
C SER A 7 -2.03 4.41 -0.13
N ILE A 8 -3.35 4.42 -0.09
CA ILE A 8 -4.17 3.85 -1.14
C ILE A 8 -4.55 4.97 -2.09
N GLN A 9 -4.21 4.83 -3.36
CA GLN A 9 -4.46 5.85 -4.37
C GLN A 9 -5.30 5.29 -5.49
N ALA A 10 -6.33 6.03 -5.89
CA ALA A 10 -7.17 5.71 -7.02
C ALA A 10 -6.83 6.66 -8.17
N PRO A 11 -7.10 6.25 -9.44
CA PRO A 11 -6.72 7.07 -10.60
C PRO A 11 -7.31 8.46 -10.62
N ASP A 12 -8.54 8.60 -10.16
CA ASP A 12 -9.27 9.88 -10.22
C ASP A 12 -9.50 10.50 -8.86
N GLU A 13 -8.78 10.04 -7.87
CA GLU A 13 -8.87 10.57 -6.51
C GLU A 13 -7.49 10.64 -5.90
N GLU A 14 -7.32 11.52 -4.92
CA GLU A 14 -6.11 11.54 -4.12
C GLU A 14 -6.11 10.37 -3.16
N ALA A 15 -5.06 10.24 -2.35
CA ALA A 15 -4.93 9.15 -1.42
C ALA A 15 -6.20 9.00 -0.57
N ARG A 16 -6.77 7.80 -0.58
CA ARG A 16 -8.03 7.52 0.11
C ARG A 16 -7.84 7.20 1.57
N ALA A 17 -6.72 6.57 1.89
CA ALA A 17 -6.41 6.16 3.24
C ALA A 17 -4.91 6.09 3.40
N GLU A 18 -4.44 6.30 4.62
CA GLU A 18 -3.03 6.17 4.90
C GLU A 18 -2.86 5.38 6.19
N TYR A 19 -1.93 4.44 6.15
CA TYR A 19 -1.59 3.60 7.30
C TYR A 19 -0.11 3.78 7.62
N ALA A 20 0.25 3.60 8.87
CA ALA A 20 1.64 3.65 9.27
C ALA A 20 1.95 2.45 10.14
N ALA A 21 3.13 1.89 9.97
CA ALA A 21 3.56 0.75 10.78
C ALA A 21 5.08 0.73 10.86
N GLU A 22 5.59 0.27 11.99
CA GLU A 22 7.02 0.05 12.15
C GLU A 22 7.32 -1.39 11.80
N LEU A 23 8.18 -1.59 10.82
CA LEU A 23 8.47 -2.91 10.28
C LEU A 23 9.98 -3.05 10.13
N LYS A 24 10.46 -4.27 10.19
CA LYS A 24 11.90 -4.50 10.27
C LYS A 24 12.63 -4.24 8.96
N ASP A 25 11.98 -4.46 7.81
CA ASP A 25 12.62 -4.30 6.51
C ASP A 25 11.58 -4.16 5.40
N ASP A 26 12.06 -4.01 4.18
CA ASP A 26 11.18 -3.84 3.02
C ASP A 26 10.34 -5.09 2.74
N ALA A 27 10.86 -6.27 3.03
CA ALA A 27 10.10 -7.50 2.83
C ALA A 27 8.88 -7.53 3.76
N ALA A 28 9.05 -7.09 5.00
CA ALA A 28 7.94 -7.00 5.93
C ALA A 28 6.94 -5.95 5.47
N ALA A 29 7.43 -4.84 4.90
CA ALA A 29 6.56 -3.81 4.37
C ALA A 29 5.75 -4.32 3.18
N LEU A 30 6.36 -5.13 2.33
CA LEU A 30 5.66 -5.74 1.20
C LEU A 30 4.53 -6.65 1.69
N ALA A 31 4.81 -7.49 2.68
CA ALA A 31 3.78 -8.36 3.24
C ALA A 31 2.62 -7.56 3.85
N TYR A 32 2.94 -6.49 4.54
CA TYR A 32 1.94 -5.62 5.13
C TYR A 32 1.07 -4.97 4.05
N ALA A 33 1.71 -4.48 2.99
CA ALA A 33 0.98 -3.87 1.89
C ALA A 33 0.05 -4.87 1.20
N CYS A 34 0.48 -6.11 1.05
CA CYS A 34 -0.36 -7.15 0.47
C CYS A 34 -1.59 -7.43 1.32
N GLU A 35 -1.45 -7.37 2.65
CA GLU A 35 -2.59 -7.53 3.53
C GLU A 35 -3.58 -6.38 3.37
N ILE A 36 -3.08 -5.15 3.22
CA ILE A 36 -3.95 -4.01 2.96
C ILE A 36 -4.74 -4.22 1.67
N VAL A 37 -4.05 -4.65 0.62
CA VAL A 37 -4.69 -4.88 -0.67
C VAL A 37 -5.78 -5.95 -0.55
N ARG A 38 -5.50 -7.04 0.14
CA ARG A 38 -6.47 -8.11 0.33
C ARG A 38 -7.73 -7.61 1.00
N GLU A 39 -7.57 -6.80 2.04
CA GLU A 39 -8.72 -6.25 2.75
C GLU A 39 -9.54 -5.34 1.86
N GLN A 40 -8.85 -4.53 1.07
CA GLN A 40 -9.54 -3.59 0.18
C GLN A 40 -10.19 -4.28 -1.01
N CYS A 41 -9.63 -5.38 -1.47
CA CYS A 41 -10.23 -6.15 -2.56
C CYS A 41 -11.62 -6.66 -2.23
N LYS A 42 -11.86 -6.93 -0.95
CA LYS A 42 -13.18 -7.38 -0.51
C LYS A 42 -14.25 -6.33 -0.69
N SER A 43 -13.87 -5.09 -0.75
CA SER A 43 -14.79 -3.97 -0.94
C SER A 43 -15.13 -3.70 -2.40
N LEU A 44 -14.42 -4.30 -3.30
CA LEU A 44 -14.73 -4.34 -4.73
C LEU A 44 -14.67 -3.04 -5.51
N THR A 45 -14.14 -1.99 -4.94
CA THR A 45 -14.19 -0.74 -5.64
C THR A 45 -12.81 -0.21 -5.87
N GLY A 46 -12.02 -0.75 -6.61
CA GLY A 46 -10.74 -0.12 -6.77
C GLY A 46 -9.68 -0.98 -7.38
N LEU A 47 -10.08 -1.81 -8.33
CA LEU A 47 -9.09 -2.59 -9.05
C LEU A 47 -8.08 -1.72 -9.77
N ASN A 48 -8.42 -0.45 -10.02
CA ASN A 48 -7.49 0.49 -10.63
C ASN A 48 -6.66 1.26 -9.60
N SER A 49 -6.86 0.95 -8.33
CA SER A 49 -6.10 1.59 -7.26
C SER A 49 -4.75 0.92 -7.05
N GLN A 50 -3.93 1.55 -6.25
CA GLN A 50 -2.64 0.99 -5.88
C GLN A 50 -2.28 1.42 -4.47
N VAL A 51 -1.42 0.63 -3.83
CA VAL A 51 -0.84 1.00 -2.55
C VAL A 51 0.55 1.55 -2.81
N MET A 52 0.79 2.77 -2.36
CA MET A 52 2.11 3.39 -2.42
C MET A 52 2.77 3.22 -1.07
N VAL A 53 4.01 2.74 -1.07
CA VAL A 53 4.75 2.51 0.16
C VAL A 53 5.96 3.45 0.20
N ARG A 54 6.12 4.15 1.32
CA ARG A 54 7.28 4.99 1.55
C ARG A 54 7.76 4.80 2.98
N ASP A 55 8.96 5.26 3.29
CA ASP A 55 9.42 5.25 4.67
C ASP A 55 9.89 6.66 5.07
N GLU A 56 10.39 6.80 6.29
CA GLU A 56 10.79 8.10 6.82
C GLU A 56 11.90 8.77 6.01
N THR A 57 12.73 7.98 5.35
CA THR A 57 13.90 8.51 4.65
C THR A 57 13.77 8.44 3.13
N ARG A 58 12.80 7.70 2.63
CA ARG A 58 12.63 7.51 1.19
C ARG A 58 11.20 7.89 0.80
N PRO A 59 11.03 8.78 -0.19
CA PRO A 59 9.69 9.22 -0.59
C PRO A 59 8.88 8.13 -1.28
N ARG A 60 9.55 7.11 -1.81
CA ARG A 60 8.87 5.99 -2.44
C ARG A 60 9.75 4.76 -2.35
N VAL A 61 9.22 3.72 -1.75
CA VAL A 61 9.92 2.43 -1.68
C VAL A 61 9.43 1.54 -2.82
N PHE A 62 8.12 1.36 -2.92
CA PHE A 62 7.51 0.60 -4.02
C PHE A 62 6.02 0.88 -4.06
N SER A 63 5.35 0.37 -5.09
CA SER A 63 3.90 0.45 -5.19
C SER A 63 3.36 -0.89 -5.68
N ILE A 64 2.13 -1.22 -5.25
CA ILE A 64 1.50 -2.48 -5.60
C ILE A 64 0.13 -2.18 -6.21
N PRO A 65 -0.06 -2.48 -7.50
CA PRO A 65 -1.38 -2.31 -8.10
C PRO A 65 -2.35 -3.35 -7.54
N PHE A 66 -3.56 -2.92 -7.25
CA PHE A 66 -4.60 -3.83 -6.75
C PHE A 66 -4.88 -4.95 -7.76
N LEU A 67 -4.91 -4.60 -9.02
CA LEU A 67 -5.20 -5.58 -10.07
C LEU A 67 -4.23 -6.75 -10.04
N ALA A 68 -2.95 -6.48 -9.82
CA ALA A 68 -1.94 -7.53 -9.75
C ALA A 68 -2.09 -8.39 -8.50
N ALA A 69 -2.44 -7.78 -7.38
CA ALA A 69 -2.50 -8.48 -6.11
C ALA A 69 -3.84 -9.18 -5.88
N CYS A 70 -4.90 -8.69 -6.51
CA CYS A 70 -6.23 -9.29 -6.38
C CYS A 70 -6.49 -10.39 -7.41
N ALA A 71 -5.63 -10.54 -8.38
CA ALA A 71 -5.83 -11.51 -9.47
C ALA A 71 -5.75 -12.96 -8.99
#